data_4cb2db911fb2230195bd18e874c0e443
#
_entry.id   4cb2db911fb2230195bd18e874c0e443
#
_cell.length_a   1.000
_cell.length_b   1.000
_cell.length_c   1.000
_cell.angle_alpha   90.00
_cell.angle_beta   90.00
_cell.angle_gamma   90.00
#
_symmetry.space_group_name_H-M   'P 1'
#
loop_
_entity.id
_entity.type
_entity.pdbx_description
1 polymer ?
#
loop_
_entity_poly.entity_id
_entity_poly.type
_entity_poly.pdbx_seq_one_letter_code
_entity_poly.pdbx_strand_id
1 'polypeptide(L)'
;DIISIGKEIIFTMQDIVIDKNFTEDVIIFAEELTPNDTSSIDLTKVKGFVVSNAGPTSHAVIVAKNLGIPCVINFDIKKIDTNFDKSVVLDGDTGDIFFDPTADVLKKVQEGMNKIDKLKESYNHDLIKYLDIELRANIGSSEEIDAFDDDRIKSVGLFRSEFVYIDRSSKPTLK
;
A
#
# COMPACT_ATOMS: atom_id res chain seq x y z
N ASP A 1 8.73 -8.39 16.12
CA ASP A 1 9.80 -7.74 16.89
C ASP A 1 9.40 -7.71 18.36
N ILE A 2 10.36 -7.86 19.29
CA ILE A 2 10.12 -7.91 20.77
C ILE A 2 9.46 -6.62 21.28
N ILE A 3 9.82 -5.46 20.69
CA ILE A 3 9.23 -4.17 21.06
C ILE A 3 7.76 -4.09 20.63
N SER A 4 7.44 -4.59 19.45
CA SER A 4 6.05 -4.63 18.94
C SER A 4 5.18 -5.52 19.80
N ILE A 5 5.66 -6.71 20.19
CA ILE A 5 4.97 -7.63 21.12
C ILE A 5 4.78 -6.95 22.48
N GLY A 6 5.80 -6.24 22.98
CA GLY A 6 5.72 -5.52 24.24
C GLY A 6 4.66 -4.42 24.22
N LYS A 7 4.57 -3.64 23.16
CA LYS A 7 3.52 -2.61 22.97
C LYS A 7 2.13 -3.24 22.93
N GLU A 8 1.95 -4.31 22.19
CA GLU A 8 0.67 -5.02 22.07
C GLU A 8 0.18 -5.58 23.42
N ILE A 9 1.08 -6.17 24.21
CA ILE A 9 0.77 -6.63 25.56
C ILE A 9 0.33 -5.46 26.46
N ILE A 10 1.01 -4.33 26.43
CA ILE A 10 0.66 -3.14 27.20
C ILE A 10 -0.72 -2.62 26.80
N PHE A 11 -1.02 -2.52 25.51
CA PHE A 11 -2.32 -2.08 25.04
C PHE A 11 -3.44 -3.03 25.47
N THR A 12 -3.23 -4.35 25.39
CA THR A 12 -4.20 -5.36 25.83
C THR A 12 -4.45 -5.27 27.34
N MET A 13 -3.40 -5.05 28.15
CA MET A 13 -3.53 -4.90 29.60
C MET A 13 -4.22 -3.61 30.04
N GLN A 14 -4.24 -2.58 29.18
CA GLN A 14 -4.87 -1.28 29.45
C GLN A 14 -6.27 -1.16 28.85
N ASP A 15 -6.79 -2.21 28.21
CA ASP A 15 -8.06 -2.20 27.45
C ASP A 15 -8.13 -1.05 26.42
N ILE A 16 -6.99 -0.63 25.88
CA ILE A 16 -6.93 0.40 24.85
C ILE A 16 -7.32 -0.24 23.52
N VAL A 17 -8.53 0.06 23.07
CA VAL A 17 -9.00 -0.29 21.73
C VAL A 17 -8.62 0.83 20.77
N ILE A 18 -7.69 0.56 19.87
CA ILE A 18 -7.40 1.47 18.76
C ILE A 18 -8.38 1.13 17.64
N ASP A 19 -9.31 2.03 17.34
CA ASP A 19 -10.17 1.88 16.17
C ASP A 19 -9.31 2.06 14.91
N LYS A 20 -9.14 0.97 14.18
CA LYS A 20 -8.38 0.92 12.93
C LYS A 20 -9.31 0.90 11.69
N ASN A 21 -10.60 1.10 11.88
CA ASN A 21 -11.58 1.18 10.81
C ASN A 21 -11.74 2.62 10.36
N PHE A 22 -11.28 2.92 9.17
CA PHE A 22 -11.38 4.25 8.58
C PHE A 22 -12.69 4.41 7.81
N THR A 23 -13.41 5.50 8.03
CA THR A 23 -14.61 5.85 7.26
C THR A 23 -14.27 6.60 5.98
N GLU A 24 -13.10 7.23 5.92
CA GLU A 24 -12.61 8.06 4.83
C GLU A 24 -11.24 7.54 4.34
N ASP A 25 -10.80 8.03 3.19
CA ASP A 25 -9.48 7.77 2.66
C ASP A 25 -8.41 8.41 3.55
N VAL A 26 -7.36 7.65 3.89
CA VAL A 26 -6.34 8.06 4.86
C VAL A 26 -4.91 7.84 4.35
N ILE A 27 -3.99 8.64 4.87
CA ILE A 27 -2.54 8.39 4.81
C ILE A 27 -2.08 8.01 6.21
N ILE A 28 -1.37 6.89 6.32
CA ILE A 28 -0.90 6.38 7.60
C ILE A 28 0.52 6.87 7.87
N PHE A 29 0.69 7.53 9.02
CA PHE A 29 1.99 7.93 9.55
C PHE A 29 2.36 7.01 10.71
N ALA A 30 3.51 6.35 10.62
CA ALA A 30 3.97 5.40 11.63
C ALA A 30 5.49 5.48 11.85
N GLU A 31 5.96 5.20 13.07
CA GLU A 31 7.40 4.99 13.29
C GLU A 31 7.86 3.72 12.57
N GLU A 32 7.10 2.67 12.67
CA GLU A 32 7.29 1.37 12.03
C GLU A 32 5.92 0.77 11.71
N LEU A 33 5.80 0.02 10.65
CA LEU A 33 4.59 -0.69 10.27
C LEU A 33 4.87 -2.18 10.20
N THR A 34 4.22 -2.93 11.07
CA THR A 34 4.39 -4.40 11.18
C THR A 34 3.29 -5.14 10.40
N PRO A 35 3.48 -6.44 10.11
CA PRO A 35 2.41 -7.28 9.54
C PRO A 35 1.14 -7.30 10.38
N ASN A 36 1.27 -7.28 11.70
CA ASN A 36 0.13 -7.27 12.60
C ASN A 36 -0.67 -5.96 12.52
N ASP A 37 0.02 -4.83 12.31
CA ASP A 37 -0.65 -3.54 12.11
C ASP A 37 -1.46 -3.53 10.82
N THR A 38 -0.89 -4.03 9.73
CA THR A 38 -1.57 -4.05 8.42
C THR A 38 -2.72 -5.03 8.36
N SER A 39 -2.62 -6.19 9.03
CA SER A 39 -3.70 -7.20 9.07
C SER A 39 -4.97 -6.73 9.78
N SER A 40 -4.87 -5.70 10.61
CA SER A 40 -5.97 -5.14 11.39
C SER A 40 -6.56 -3.84 10.82
N ILE A 41 -6.09 -3.38 9.65
CA ILE A 41 -6.48 -2.13 9.01
C ILE A 41 -7.24 -2.45 7.72
N ASP A 42 -8.30 -1.69 7.43
CA ASP A 42 -8.94 -1.71 6.12
C ASP A 42 -8.04 -1.00 5.09
N LEU A 43 -7.22 -1.79 4.40
CA LEU A 43 -6.28 -1.30 3.40
C LEU A 43 -6.93 -0.67 2.17
N THR A 44 -8.22 -0.88 1.93
CA THR A 44 -8.95 -0.26 0.80
C THR A 44 -9.06 1.26 0.95
N LYS A 45 -9.03 1.73 2.21
CA LYS A 45 -9.08 3.14 2.58
C LYS A 45 -7.69 3.80 2.65
N VAL A 46 -6.63 3.01 2.63
CA VAL A 46 -5.27 3.55 2.74
C VAL A 46 -4.79 4.03 1.39
N LYS A 47 -4.40 5.30 1.30
CA LYS A 47 -3.91 5.96 0.08
C LYS A 47 -2.42 6.25 0.10
N GLY A 48 -1.74 5.95 1.20
CA GLY A 48 -0.30 6.07 1.29
C GLY A 48 0.25 5.79 2.68
N PHE A 49 1.55 5.54 2.74
CA PHE A 49 2.29 5.33 3.98
C PHE A 49 3.44 6.32 4.11
N VAL A 50 3.64 6.81 5.34
CA VAL A 50 4.81 7.60 5.74
C VAL A 50 5.42 6.93 6.96
N VAL A 51 6.65 6.42 6.84
CA VAL A 51 7.28 5.60 7.89
C VAL A 51 8.65 6.14 8.26
N SER A 52 8.90 6.32 9.57
CA SER A 52 10.18 6.84 10.05
C SER A 52 11.31 5.82 9.96
N ASN A 53 11.05 4.61 10.41
CA ASN A 53 12.05 3.55 10.53
C ASN A 53 11.76 2.44 9.52
N ALA A 54 12.07 2.69 8.25
CA ALA A 54 11.82 1.72 7.20
C ALA A 54 12.96 1.68 6.18
N GLY A 55 13.28 0.49 5.71
CA GLY A 55 14.17 0.28 4.57
C GLY A 55 13.39 -0.04 3.29
N PRO A 56 14.07 -0.08 2.13
CA PRO A 56 13.43 -0.37 0.84
C PRO A 56 12.74 -1.76 0.75
N THR A 57 13.10 -2.66 1.65
CA THR A 57 12.55 -4.03 1.76
C THR A 57 11.67 -4.22 2.99
N SER A 58 11.32 -3.14 3.69
CA SER A 58 10.44 -3.21 4.86
C SER A 58 9.02 -3.62 4.48
N HIS A 59 8.28 -4.15 5.45
CA HIS A 59 6.90 -4.59 5.26
C HIS A 59 6.01 -3.47 4.70
N ALA A 60 6.12 -2.25 5.23
CA ALA A 60 5.38 -1.09 4.72
C ALA A 60 5.57 -0.85 3.22
N VAL A 61 6.82 -0.92 2.75
CA VAL A 61 7.17 -0.73 1.33
C VAL A 61 6.61 -1.86 0.47
N ILE A 62 6.67 -3.11 0.95
CA ILE A 62 6.12 -4.26 0.23
C ILE A 62 4.60 -4.12 0.08
N VAL A 63 3.90 -3.79 1.17
CA VAL A 63 2.44 -3.58 1.15
C VAL A 63 2.06 -2.42 0.24
N ALA A 64 2.76 -1.27 0.33
CA ALA A 64 2.49 -0.13 -0.54
C ALA A 64 2.64 -0.47 -2.03
N LYS A 65 3.69 -1.21 -2.39
CA LYS A 65 3.91 -1.67 -3.78
C LYS A 65 2.80 -2.61 -4.26
N ASN A 66 2.33 -3.50 -3.40
CA ASN A 66 1.24 -4.42 -3.75
C ASN A 66 -0.08 -3.68 -3.94
N LEU A 67 -0.34 -2.65 -3.14
CA LEU A 67 -1.53 -1.81 -3.25
C LEU A 67 -1.43 -0.75 -4.37
N GLY A 68 -0.24 -0.52 -4.94
CA GLY A 68 0.01 0.53 -5.92
C GLY A 68 -0.13 1.93 -5.35
N ILE A 69 0.15 2.12 -4.04
CA ILE A 69 0.05 3.41 -3.35
C ILE A 69 1.45 3.96 -2.98
N PRO A 70 1.59 5.29 -2.81
CA PRO A 70 2.87 5.90 -2.44
C PRO A 70 3.31 5.50 -1.02
N CYS A 71 4.63 5.35 -0.84
CA CYS A 71 5.24 5.10 0.46
C CYS A 71 6.51 5.94 0.62
N VAL A 72 6.50 6.88 1.56
CA VAL A 72 7.68 7.67 1.94
C VAL A 72 8.30 7.05 3.18
N ILE A 73 9.60 6.80 3.13
CA ILE A 73 10.36 6.20 4.25
C ILE A 73 11.40 7.19 4.79
N ASN A 74 11.88 6.93 6.00
CA ASN A 74 12.87 7.76 6.70
C ASN A 74 12.40 9.20 6.95
N PHE A 75 11.09 9.40 7.08
CA PHE A 75 10.51 10.67 7.46
C PHE A 75 10.38 10.78 8.98
N ASP A 76 10.87 11.87 9.56
CA ASP A 76 10.77 12.10 11.02
C ASP A 76 9.38 12.58 11.40
N ILE A 77 8.48 11.64 11.72
CA ILE A 77 7.09 11.93 12.09
C ILE A 77 6.97 12.80 13.37
N LYS A 78 8.01 12.87 14.21
CA LYS A 78 8.00 13.71 15.41
C LYS A 78 8.04 15.20 15.08
N LYS A 79 8.40 15.55 13.85
CA LYS A 79 8.42 16.92 13.36
C LYS A 79 7.08 17.39 12.78
N ILE A 80 6.09 16.52 12.73
CA ILE A 80 4.76 16.88 12.23
C ILE A 80 4.09 17.80 13.24
N ASP A 81 3.74 19.01 12.81
CA ASP A 81 2.81 19.85 13.55
C ASP A 81 1.40 19.25 13.41
N THR A 82 0.83 18.79 14.52
CA THR A 82 -0.50 18.16 14.53
C THR A 82 -1.67 19.17 14.42
N ASN A 83 -1.37 20.46 14.29
CA ASN A 83 -2.37 21.53 14.16
C ASN A 83 -2.75 21.84 12.71
N PHE A 84 -2.66 20.89 11.79
CA PHE A 84 -3.13 21.06 10.41
C PHE A 84 -4.58 20.55 10.24
N ASP A 85 -5.27 21.04 9.20
CA ASP A 85 -6.69 20.71 8.91
C ASP A 85 -6.91 19.26 8.38
N LYS A 86 -5.92 18.38 8.55
CA LYS A 86 -5.98 16.96 8.19
C LYS A 86 -5.99 16.64 6.70
N SER A 87 -5.75 17.62 5.83
CA SER A 87 -5.57 17.39 4.41
C SER A 87 -4.08 17.19 4.10
N VAL A 88 -3.72 16.06 3.48
CA VAL A 88 -2.32 15.74 3.15
C VAL A 88 -2.23 15.23 1.72
N VAL A 89 -1.22 15.70 0.99
CA VAL A 89 -0.80 15.14 -0.29
C VAL A 89 0.56 14.48 -0.13
N LEU A 90 0.67 13.27 -0.65
CA LEU A 90 1.88 12.47 -0.62
C LEU A 90 2.34 12.19 -2.05
N ASP A 91 3.58 12.58 -2.37
CA ASP A 91 4.24 12.25 -3.63
C ASP A 91 5.28 11.14 -3.37
N GLY A 92 5.00 9.94 -3.87
CA GLY A 92 5.87 8.79 -3.71
C GLY A 92 7.11 8.80 -4.61
N ASP A 93 7.12 9.61 -5.67
CA ASP A 93 8.24 9.71 -6.62
C ASP A 93 9.31 10.68 -6.09
N THR A 94 8.88 11.83 -5.54
CA THR A 94 9.79 12.84 -4.98
C THR A 94 10.05 12.66 -3.49
N GLY A 95 9.13 12.02 -2.77
CA GLY A 95 9.13 11.91 -1.32
C GLY A 95 8.58 13.14 -0.61
N ASP A 96 7.96 14.06 -1.35
CA ASP A 96 7.39 15.28 -0.79
C ASP A 96 6.06 15.00 -0.08
N ILE A 97 5.86 15.69 1.06
CA ILE A 97 4.63 15.63 1.85
C ILE A 97 4.13 17.06 2.04
N PHE A 98 2.92 17.33 1.59
CA PHE A 98 2.28 18.64 1.71
C PHE A 98 1.15 18.55 2.71
N PHE A 99 1.28 19.23 3.84
CA PHE A 99 0.22 19.43 4.82
C PHE A 99 -0.59 20.66 4.43
N ASP A 100 -1.92 20.57 4.48
CA ASP A 100 -2.86 21.61 4.04
C ASP A 100 -2.49 22.18 2.66
N PRO A 101 -2.45 21.33 1.61
CA PRO A 101 -1.95 21.70 0.30
C PRO A 101 -2.75 22.85 -0.30
N THR A 102 -2.06 23.81 -0.90
CA THR A 102 -2.71 24.90 -1.63
C THR A 102 -3.48 24.38 -2.85
N ALA A 103 -4.43 25.18 -3.34
CA ALA A 103 -5.20 24.84 -4.54
C ALA A 103 -4.29 24.54 -5.77
N ASP A 104 -3.14 25.22 -5.86
CA ASP A 104 -2.17 24.99 -6.95
C ASP A 104 -1.48 23.61 -6.84
N VAL A 105 -1.17 23.15 -5.61
CA VAL A 105 -0.61 21.81 -5.37
C VAL A 105 -1.66 20.76 -5.72
N LEU A 106 -2.88 20.90 -5.23
CA LEU A 106 -3.98 19.98 -5.55
C LEU A 106 -4.24 19.88 -7.06
N LYS A 107 -4.23 21.00 -7.76
CA LYS A 107 -4.39 21.04 -9.21
C LYS A 107 -3.27 20.29 -9.94
N LYS A 108 -2.01 20.49 -9.56
CA LYS A 108 -0.87 19.77 -10.15
C LYS A 108 -0.97 18.26 -9.93
N VAL A 109 -1.35 17.84 -8.73
CA VAL A 109 -1.55 16.41 -8.41
C VAL A 109 -2.67 15.83 -9.28
N GLN A 110 -3.80 16.51 -9.37
CA GLN A 110 -4.93 16.06 -10.21
C GLN A 110 -4.56 15.98 -11.69
N GLU A 111 -3.79 16.95 -12.21
CA GLU A 111 -3.29 16.91 -13.57
C GLU A 111 -2.31 15.74 -13.81
N GLY A 112 -1.47 15.42 -12.81
CA GLY A 112 -0.59 14.25 -12.82
C GLY A 112 -1.37 12.94 -12.88
N MET A 113 -2.34 12.77 -12.01
CA MET A 113 -3.23 11.60 -11.98
C MET A 113 -3.99 11.42 -13.30
N ASN A 114 -4.57 12.50 -13.83
CA ASN A 114 -5.29 12.47 -15.11
C ASN A 114 -4.38 12.11 -16.30
N LYS A 115 -3.08 12.46 -16.24
CA LYS A 115 -2.12 12.03 -17.27
C LYS A 115 -1.86 10.52 -17.21
N ILE A 116 -1.71 9.97 -16.01
CA ILE A 116 -1.50 8.53 -15.81
C ILE A 116 -2.72 7.76 -16.31
N ASP A 117 -3.93 8.20 -15.97
CA ASP A 117 -5.16 7.56 -16.40
C ASP A 117 -5.31 7.59 -17.93
N LYS A 118 -5.04 8.75 -18.56
CA LYS A 118 -5.02 8.86 -20.03
C LYS A 118 -3.97 7.96 -20.67
N LEU A 119 -2.79 7.80 -20.05
CA LEU A 119 -1.78 6.86 -20.54
C LEU A 119 -2.27 5.42 -20.45
N LYS A 120 -2.96 5.03 -19.36
CA LYS A 120 -3.58 3.71 -19.22
C LYS A 120 -4.65 3.47 -20.27
N GLU A 121 -5.52 4.45 -20.52
CA GLU A 121 -6.56 4.38 -21.55
C GLU A 121 -5.98 4.35 -22.98
N SER A 122 -4.89 5.06 -23.23
CA SER A 122 -4.24 5.11 -24.55
C SER A 122 -3.37 3.90 -24.85
N TYR A 123 -3.21 2.98 -23.89
CA TYR A 123 -2.41 1.79 -24.08
C TYR A 123 -3.01 0.91 -25.17
N ASN A 124 -2.31 0.88 -26.32
CA ASN A 124 -2.79 0.07 -27.45
C ASN A 124 -2.51 -1.40 -27.20
N HIS A 125 -3.47 -2.08 -26.63
CA HIS A 125 -3.43 -3.50 -26.32
C HIS A 125 -3.14 -4.38 -27.55
N ASP A 126 -3.43 -3.89 -28.76
CA ASP A 126 -3.21 -4.65 -29.98
C ASP A 126 -1.75 -4.78 -30.38
N LEU A 127 -0.88 -3.86 -29.94
CA LEU A 127 0.55 -3.95 -30.23
C LEU A 127 1.20 -5.19 -29.63
N ILE A 128 0.71 -5.65 -28.47
CA ILE A 128 1.25 -6.86 -27.80
C ILE A 128 1.00 -8.12 -28.62
N LYS A 129 -0.08 -8.17 -29.41
CA LYS A 129 -0.40 -9.32 -30.28
C LYS A 129 0.63 -9.54 -31.39
N TYR A 130 1.38 -8.50 -31.76
CA TYR A 130 2.43 -8.55 -32.79
C TYR A 130 3.82 -8.86 -32.21
N LEU A 131 3.93 -8.90 -30.86
CA LEU A 131 5.18 -9.25 -30.18
C LEU A 131 5.06 -10.72 -29.79
N ASP A 132 6.06 -11.52 -30.13
CA ASP A 132 6.19 -12.92 -29.68
C ASP A 132 6.64 -12.95 -28.20
N ILE A 133 5.78 -12.37 -27.34
CA ILE A 133 6.03 -12.23 -25.90
C ILE A 133 4.88 -12.90 -25.16
N GLU A 134 5.22 -13.85 -24.29
CA GLU A 134 4.27 -14.45 -23.36
C GLU A 134 4.12 -13.55 -22.12
N LEU A 135 2.91 -13.07 -21.86
CA LEU A 135 2.59 -12.35 -20.64
C LEU A 135 2.24 -13.34 -19.52
N ARG A 136 2.90 -13.17 -18.37
CA ARG A 136 2.67 -13.98 -17.18
C ARG A 136 2.39 -13.08 -15.98
N ALA A 137 1.41 -13.46 -15.16
CA ALA A 137 1.08 -12.73 -13.94
C ALA A 137 2.03 -13.07 -12.79
N ASN A 138 2.34 -12.08 -11.97
CA ASN A 138 2.89 -12.30 -10.63
C ASN A 138 1.74 -12.17 -9.65
N ILE A 139 1.47 -13.21 -8.87
CA ILE A 139 0.35 -13.26 -7.93
C ILE A 139 0.81 -13.61 -6.52
N GLY A 140 0.12 -13.08 -5.52
CA GLY A 140 0.33 -13.36 -4.10
C GLY A 140 -0.83 -14.13 -3.47
N SER A 141 -2.04 -14.04 -4.04
CA SER A 141 -3.22 -14.71 -3.50
C SER A 141 -4.09 -15.33 -4.59
N SER A 142 -5.06 -16.17 -4.20
CA SER A 142 -6.04 -16.75 -5.11
C SER A 142 -7.03 -15.71 -5.64
N GLU A 143 -7.35 -14.71 -4.82
CA GLU A 143 -8.27 -13.62 -5.15
C GLU A 143 -7.72 -12.75 -6.29
N GLU A 144 -6.39 -12.61 -6.37
CA GLU A 144 -5.76 -11.87 -7.45
C GLU A 144 -5.94 -12.57 -8.81
N ILE A 145 -6.10 -13.89 -8.83
CA ILE A 145 -6.33 -14.63 -10.08
C ILE A 145 -7.67 -14.22 -10.70
N ASP A 146 -8.69 -14.06 -9.88
CA ASP A 146 -10.03 -13.70 -10.32
C ASP A 146 -10.12 -12.22 -10.77
N ALA A 147 -9.18 -11.39 -10.30
CA ALA A 147 -9.08 -9.99 -10.69
C ALA A 147 -8.38 -9.77 -12.04
N PHE A 148 -7.71 -10.79 -12.60
CA PHE A 148 -7.10 -10.71 -13.92
C PHE A 148 -8.15 -10.98 -15.01
N ASP A 149 -8.78 -9.92 -15.47
CA ASP A 149 -9.70 -9.94 -16.64
C ASP A 149 -8.93 -9.59 -17.93
N ASP A 150 -7.82 -10.29 -18.18
CA ASP A 150 -7.02 -10.08 -19.38
C ASP A 150 -6.69 -11.43 -20.05
N ASP A 151 -7.38 -11.72 -21.14
CA ASP A 151 -7.24 -12.96 -21.93
C ASP A 151 -5.81 -13.23 -22.45
N ARG A 152 -4.92 -12.26 -22.37
CA ARG A 152 -3.52 -12.38 -22.79
C ARG A 152 -2.64 -13.01 -21.74
N ILE A 153 -3.04 -12.94 -20.47
CA ILE A 153 -2.33 -13.54 -19.34
C ILE A 153 -2.85 -14.96 -19.16
N LYS A 154 -2.09 -15.94 -19.65
CA LYS A 154 -2.50 -17.36 -19.64
C LYS A 154 -1.76 -18.20 -18.61
N SER A 155 -0.79 -17.62 -17.91
CA SER A 155 0.04 -18.36 -16.98
C SER A 155 0.53 -17.48 -15.84
N VAL A 156 0.88 -18.12 -14.72
CA VAL A 156 1.52 -17.49 -13.57
C VAL A 156 3.03 -17.53 -13.76
N GLY A 157 3.67 -16.36 -13.75
CA GLY A 157 5.12 -16.23 -13.83
C GLY A 157 5.79 -16.40 -12.47
N LEU A 158 5.17 -15.83 -11.44
CA LEU A 158 5.64 -15.92 -10.05
C LEU A 158 4.45 -16.00 -9.11
N PHE A 159 4.46 -17.00 -8.23
CA PHE A 159 3.56 -17.10 -7.10
C PHE A 159 4.30 -16.82 -5.81
N ARG A 160 3.86 -15.80 -5.09
CA ARG A 160 4.43 -15.40 -3.80
C ARG A 160 3.74 -16.18 -2.69
N SER A 161 4.24 -17.37 -2.40
CA SER A 161 3.62 -18.28 -1.41
C SER A 161 3.66 -17.76 0.02
N GLU A 162 4.55 -16.80 0.33
CA GLU A 162 4.61 -16.16 1.66
C GLU A 162 3.30 -15.49 2.06
N PHE A 163 2.54 -14.92 1.11
CA PHE A 163 1.26 -14.29 1.39
C PHE A 163 0.17 -15.27 1.80
N VAL A 164 0.28 -16.54 1.40
CA VAL A 164 -0.65 -17.59 1.85
C VAL A 164 -0.53 -17.85 3.35
N TYR A 165 0.60 -17.48 3.96
CA TYR A 165 0.88 -17.71 5.37
C TYR A 165 0.72 -16.45 6.23
N ILE A 166 0.90 -15.25 5.67
CA ILE A 166 0.94 -13.99 6.42
C ILE A 166 -0.41 -13.70 7.10
N ASP A 167 -1.52 -13.98 6.43
CA ASP A 167 -2.86 -13.65 6.92
C ASP A 167 -3.57 -14.80 7.66
N ARG A 168 -2.83 -15.85 8.07
CA ARG A 168 -3.41 -17.02 8.72
C ARG A 168 -2.82 -17.30 10.08
N SER A 169 -3.68 -17.53 11.05
CA SER A 169 -3.31 -18.00 12.39
C SER A 169 -2.94 -19.50 12.45
N SER A 170 -3.16 -20.25 11.35
CA SER A 170 -2.85 -21.68 11.25
C SER A 170 -2.29 -22.04 9.88
N LYS A 171 -1.52 -23.13 9.79
CA LYS A 171 -1.00 -23.66 8.53
C LYS A 171 -2.14 -23.90 7.52
N PRO A 172 -2.00 -23.41 6.27
CA PRO A 172 -2.94 -23.75 5.21
C PRO A 172 -2.99 -25.27 4.99
N THR A 173 -4.17 -25.82 4.84
CA THR A 173 -4.39 -27.22 4.50
C THR A 173 -4.40 -27.37 2.99
N LEU A 174 -3.73 -28.42 2.49
CA LEU A 174 -3.91 -28.86 1.12
C LEU A 174 -5.35 -29.34 0.93
N LYS A 175 -6.07 -28.73 0.03
CA LYS A 175 -7.35 -29.22 -0.48
C LYS A 175 -7.16 -29.74 -1.88
#